data_c252a8c28e2f9783f365e21529574f3e
#
_entry.id   c252a8c28e2f9783f365e21529574f3e
#
_cell.length_a   1.000
_cell.length_b   1.000
_cell.length_c   1.000
_cell.angle_alpha   90.00
_cell.angle_beta   90.00
_cell.angle_gamma   90.00
#
_symmetry.space_group_name_H-M   'P 1'
#
loop_
_entity.id
_entity.type
_entity.pdbx_description
1 polymer ?
#
loop_
_entity_poly.entity_id
_entity_poly.type
_entity_poly.pdbx_seq_one_letter_code
_entity_poly.pdbx_strand_id
1 'polypeptide(L)'
;MSEIKMNKHENGFILTLLGMSTAALIWLFTPFLPALFLSLLISITSYDIFCRLAAKGSRRRAALIMTLSVTVLLILPLSYLMLVGGIEMSGMVRTLQDNFQLSEVQKIVDQTIIGLAVPESIKGLIDDALKNNLESVIVTAKDFAVVVLKSIVTLSSQFIFFVILAIFSLYYFYIDGASLVDKIKTLSPMNNHLNGILLKQFSGLSVTLVGSVFIVSVLQGLVFAIGVSLIDMPPLFFGVAMALAGFIPILGGLLVWLPLVLYLFAIGEGANAFIILFFGAVLAGTLIDNFLRPVIIQKLASKMNHSSALDHTLVTVLSTLAGIIQFGILGLFIGPIIAAMAITMFDIYQIKYRQKSQ
;
A
#
# COMPACT_ATOMS: atom_id res chain seq x y z
N MET A 1 0.28 -40.38 -30.16
CA MET A 1 1.64 -40.07 -29.69
C MET A 1 2.15 -41.32 -29.02
N SER A 2 3.18 -41.98 -29.60
CA SER A 2 3.84 -43.16 -29.07
C SER A 2 4.37 -42.84 -27.64
N GLU A 3 4.06 -43.67 -26.67
CA GLU A 3 4.67 -43.59 -25.33
C GLU A 3 6.19 -43.72 -25.49
N ILE A 4 6.89 -42.63 -25.31
CA ILE A 4 8.35 -42.61 -25.25
C ILE A 4 8.72 -43.23 -23.90
N LYS A 5 9.05 -44.51 -23.91
CA LYS A 5 9.65 -45.20 -22.73
C LYS A 5 11.03 -44.59 -22.46
N MET A 6 11.07 -43.57 -21.65
CA MET A 6 12.32 -42.88 -21.30
C MET A 6 13.11 -43.69 -20.26
N ASN A 7 14.40 -43.77 -20.46
CA ASN A 7 15.33 -44.45 -19.57
C ASN A 7 15.47 -43.66 -18.23
N LYS A 8 15.72 -44.32 -17.12
CA LYS A 8 15.80 -43.69 -15.78
C LYS A 8 16.84 -42.58 -15.72
N HIS A 9 17.91 -42.68 -16.52
CA HIS A 9 18.95 -41.65 -16.67
C HIS A 9 18.47 -40.45 -17.51
N GLU A 10 17.70 -40.67 -18.55
CA GLU A 10 17.09 -39.61 -19.39
C GLU A 10 16.08 -38.78 -18.58
N ASN A 11 15.26 -39.47 -17.76
CA ASN A 11 14.32 -38.78 -16.86
C ASN A 11 15.04 -37.90 -15.83
N GLY A 12 16.14 -38.39 -15.24
CA GLY A 12 16.97 -37.66 -14.31
C GLY A 12 17.59 -36.38 -14.95
N PHE A 13 18.13 -36.55 -16.16
CA PHE A 13 18.72 -35.44 -16.91
C PHE A 13 17.68 -34.37 -17.27
N ILE A 14 16.51 -34.78 -17.77
CA ILE A 14 15.42 -33.85 -18.13
C ILE A 14 14.92 -33.10 -16.89
N LEU A 15 14.74 -33.79 -15.75
CA LEU A 15 14.34 -33.15 -14.48
C LEU A 15 15.37 -32.12 -14.00
N THR A 16 16.66 -32.46 -14.10
CA THR A 16 17.74 -31.53 -13.75
C THR A 16 17.76 -30.33 -14.67
N LEU A 17 17.65 -30.54 -15.97
CA LEU A 17 17.61 -29.46 -16.97
C LEU A 17 16.38 -28.57 -16.78
N LEU A 18 15.21 -29.17 -16.49
CA LEU A 18 13.99 -28.45 -16.16
C LEU A 18 14.16 -27.58 -14.90
N GLY A 19 14.77 -28.16 -13.85
CA GLY A 19 15.08 -27.44 -12.61
C GLY A 19 16.00 -26.24 -12.84
N MET A 20 17.09 -26.46 -13.59
CA MET A 20 18.04 -25.39 -13.95
C MET A 20 17.39 -24.30 -14.80
N SER A 21 16.61 -24.67 -15.82
CA SER A 21 15.93 -23.68 -16.68
C SER A 21 14.88 -22.90 -15.91
N THR A 22 14.15 -23.53 -15.00
CA THR A 22 13.17 -22.87 -14.14
C THR A 22 13.86 -21.90 -13.17
N ALA A 23 14.97 -22.33 -12.54
CA ALA A 23 15.75 -21.46 -11.68
C ALA A 23 16.33 -20.26 -12.42
N ALA A 24 16.89 -20.49 -13.62
CA ALA A 24 17.40 -19.42 -14.48
C ALA A 24 16.27 -18.43 -14.88
N LEU A 25 15.07 -18.93 -15.18
CA LEU A 25 13.92 -18.13 -15.53
C LEU A 25 13.43 -17.29 -14.34
N ILE A 26 13.36 -17.86 -13.15
CA ILE A 26 13.01 -17.14 -11.92
C ILE A 26 14.05 -16.03 -11.66
N TRP A 27 15.34 -16.36 -11.77
CA TRP A 27 16.42 -15.38 -11.60
C TRP A 27 16.34 -14.24 -12.61
N LEU A 28 16.07 -14.54 -13.89
CA LEU A 28 15.89 -13.55 -14.95
C LEU A 28 14.72 -12.62 -14.69
N PHE A 29 13.60 -13.14 -14.18
CA PHE A 29 12.40 -12.35 -13.91
C PHE A 29 12.40 -11.67 -12.52
N THR A 30 13.38 -11.93 -11.67
CA THR A 30 13.46 -11.33 -10.31
C THR A 30 13.26 -9.80 -10.30
N PRO A 31 13.89 -8.99 -11.20
CA PRO A 31 13.68 -7.55 -11.22
C PRO A 31 12.25 -7.12 -11.59
N PHE A 32 11.51 -8.00 -12.26
CA PHE A 32 10.15 -7.73 -12.74
C PHE A 32 9.07 -8.22 -11.77
N LEU A 33 9.42 -9.10 -10.83
CA LEU A 33 8.47 -9.69 -9.89
C LEU A 33 7.61 -8.66 -9.16
N PRO A 34 8.14 -7.52 -8.68
CA PRO A 34 7.31 -6.51 -8.01
C PRO A 34 6.22 -5.94 -8.91
N ALA A 35 6.54 -5.59 -10.16
CA ALA A 35 5.58 -5.06 -11.11
C ALA A 35 4.54 -6.10 -11.55
N LEU A 36 4.99 -7.33 -11.80
CA LEU A 36 4.12 -8.47 -12.13
C LEU A 36 3.16 -8.78 -10.99
N PHE A 37 3.66 -8.80 -9.75
CA PHE A 37 2.85 -9.11 -8.58
C PHE A 37 1.79 -8.02 -8.33
N LEU A 38 2.18 -6.74 -8.40
CA LEU A 38 1.23 -5.63 -8.26
C LEU A 38 0.12 -5.71 -9.32
N SER A 39 0.50 -5.93 -10.58
CA SER A 39 -0.44 -6.05 -11.69
C SER A 39 -1.39 -7.24 -11.53
N LEU A 40 -0.87 -8.37 -11.04
CA LEU A 40 -1.65 -9.56 -10.73
C LEU A 40 -2.70 -9.25 -9.63
N LEU A 41 -2.28 -8.63 -8.53
CA LEU A 41 -3.19 -8.27 -7.44
C LEU A 41 -4.28 -7.29 -7.90
N ILE A 42 -3.92 -6.27 -8.68
CA ILE A 42 -4.87 -5.30 -9.24
C ILE A 42 -5.83 -6.00 -10.20
N SER A 43 -5.33 -6.87 -11.08
CA SER A 43 -6.17 -7.59 -12.04
C SER A 43 -7.18 -8.50 -11.34
N ILE A 44 -6.77 -9.21 -10.28
CA ILE A 44 -7.65 -10.07 -9.50
C ILE A 44 -8.71 -9.24 -8.76
N THR A 45 -8.29 -8.15 -8.12
CA THR A 45 -9.20 -7.29 -7.34
C THR A 45 -10.28 -6.64 -8.21
N SER A 46 -9.95 -6.30 -9.45
CA SER A 46 -10.86 -5.65 -10.40
C SER A 46 -11.45 -6.60 -11.45
N TYR A 47 -11.19 -7.91 -11.32
CA TYR A 47 -11.61 -8.90 -12.34
C TYR A 47 -13.11 -8.96 -12.56
N ASP A 48 -13.92 -8.80 -11.52
CA ASP A 48 -15.38 -8.77 -11.64
C ASP A 48 -15.86 -7.60 -12.50
N ILE A 49 -15.22 -6.43 -12.35
CA ILE A 49 -15.51 -5.24 -13.16
C ILE A 49 -15.13 -5.50 -14.62
N PHE A 50 -13.96 -6.10 -14.83
CA PHE A 50 -13.50 -6.51 -16.16
C PHE A 50 -14.47 -7.48 -16.83
N CYS A 51 -14.92 -8.52 -16.12
CA CYS A 51 -15.88 -9.49 -16.66
C CYS A 51 -17.21 -8.85 -17.07
N ARG A 52 -17.75 -7.94 -16.24
CA ARG A 52 -18.98 -7.18 -16.58
C ARG A 52 -18.79 -6.31 -17.82
N LEU A 53 -17.63 -5.71 -17.98
CA LEU A 53 -17.32 -4.90 -19.14
C LEU A 53 -17.12 -5.76 -20.40
N ALA A 54 -16.41 -6.89 -20.27
CA ALA A 54 -16.19 -7.85 -21.33
C ALA A 54 -17.49 -8.50 -21.86
N ALA A 55 -18.48 -8.69 -20.97
CA ALA A 55 -19.81 -9.20 -21.34
C ALA A 55 -20.60 -8.22 -22.25
N LYS A 56 -20.29 -6.92 -22.19
CA LYS A 56 -20.91 -5.88 -23.01
C LYS A 56 -20.19 -5.62 -24.34
N GLY A 57 -19.02 -6.24 -24.55
CA GLY A 57 -18.17 -5.97 -25.71
C GLY A 57 -17.10 -7.02 -25.93
N SER A 58 -16.05 -6.66 -26.66
CA SER A 58 -14.93 -7.59 -26.87
C SER A 58 -13.99 -7.61 -25.65
N ARG A 59 -13.47 -8.80 -25.32
CA ARG A 59 -12.52 -9.00 -24.19
C ARG A 59 -11.27 -8.08 -24.31
N ARG A 60 -10.76 -7.87 -25.51
CA ARG A 60 -9.61 -6.99 -25.77
C ARG A 60 -9.93 -5.52 -25.47
N ARG A 61 -11.13 -5.04 -25.88
CA ARG A 61 -11.56 -3.67 -25.58
C ARG A 61 -11.77 -3.47 -24.07
N ALA A 62 -12.38 -4.43 -23.40
CA ALA A 62 -12.55 -4.41 -21.95
C ALA A 62 -11.19 -4.36 -21.22
N ALA A 63 -10.21 -5.17 -21.64
CA ALA A 63 -8.86 -5.16 -21.08
C ALA A 63 -8.17 -3.80 -21.29
N LEU A 64 -8.26 -3.21 -22.48
CA LEU A 64 -7.71 -1.88 -22.75
C LEU A 64 -8.35 -0.79 -21.86
N ILE A 65 -9.68 -0.78 -21.76
CA ILE A 65 -10.41 0.18 -20.92
C ILE A 65 -10.01 0.03 -19.45
N MET A 66 -9.98 -1.19 -18.94
CA MET A 66 -9.61 -1.46 -17.55
C MET A 66 -8.15 -1.04 -17.27
N THR A 67 -7.22 -1.43 -18.15
CA THR A 67 -5.82 -1.04 -18.00
C THR A 67 -5.67 0.47 -18.04
N LEU A 68 -6.29 1.15 -19.01
CA LEU A 68 -6.25 2.60 -19.12
C LEU A 68 -6.87 3.28 -17.90
N SER A 69 -8.01 2.79 -17.40
CA SER A 69 -8.67 3.31 -16.20
C SER A 69 -7.77 3.21 -14.96
N VAL A 70 -7.12 2.06 -14.74
CA VAL A 70 -6.18 1.86 -13.63
C VAL A 70 -4.94 2.75 -13.81
N THR A 71 -4.43 2.86 -15.04
CA THR A 71 -3.29 3.72 -15.35
C THR A 71 -3.60 5.18 -15.04
N VAL A 72 -4.75 5.68 -15.49
CA VAL A 72 -5.20 7.05 -15.21
C VAL A 72 -5.39 7.25 -13.71
N LEU A 73 -6.02 6.28 -13.02
CA LEU A 73 -6.27 6.35 -11.58
C LEU A 73 -4.98 6.42 -10.74
N LEU A 74 -3.89 5.80 -11.19
CA LEU A 74 -2.60 5.80 -10.49
C LEU A 74 -1.68 6.93 -10.96
N ILE A 75 -1.56 7.13 -12.27
CA ILE A 75 -0.60 8.08 -12.85
C ILE A 75 -1.09 9.52 -12.70
N LEU A 76 -2.40 9.78 -12.88
CA LEU A 76 -2.93 11.15 -12.85
C LEU A 76 -2.75 11.80 -11.47
N PRO A 77 -3.11 11.16 -10.33
CA PRO A 77 -2.84 11.71 -9.01
C PRO A 77 -1.34 11.91 -8.74
N LEU A 78 -0.50 10.96 -9.15
CA LEU A 78 0.94 11.05 -8.98
C LEU A 78 1.54 12.19 -9.80
N SER A 79 1.11 12.35 -11.06
CA SER A 79 1.54 13.46 -11.93
C SER A 79 1.08 14.80 -11.38
N TYR A 80 -0.14 14.88 -10.85
CA TYR A 80 -0.67 16.07 -10.18
C TYR A 80 0.18 16.44 -8.97
N LEU A 81 0.51 15.48 -8.10
CA LEU A 81 1.40 15.74 -6.95
C LEU A 81 2.79 16.19 -7.37
N MET A 82 3.32 15.68 -8.46
CA MET A 82 4.64 16.11 -8.96
C MET A 82 4.62 17.55 -9.49
N LEU A 83 3.60 17.88 -10.29
CA LEU A 83 3.49 19.20 -10.90
C LEU A 83 3.18 20.28 -9.86
N VAL A 84 2.17 20.03 -9.03
CA VAL A 84 1.70 21.01 -8.03
C VAL A 84 2.59 20.97 -6.79
N GLY A 85 3.07 19.80 -6.38
CA GLY A 85 3.92 19.62 -5.20
C GLY A 85 5.20 20.42 -5.24
N GLY A 86 5.84 20.51 -6.42
CA GLY A 86 7.03 21.33 -6.58
C GLY A 86 6.75 22.83 -6.31
N ILE A 87 5.59 23.32 -6.72
CA ILE A 87 5.18 24.71 -6.52
C ILE A 87 4.79 24.95 -5.06
N GLU A 88 3.88 24.15 -4.52
CA GLU A 88 3.36 24.30 -3.15
C GLU A 88 4.46 24.16 -2.10
N MET A 89 5.27 23.11 -2.20
CA MET A 89 6.35 22.89 -1.24
C MET A 89 7.47 23.92 -1.37
N SER A 90 7.78 24.44 -2.57
CA SER A 90 8.74 25.53 -2.71
C SER A 90 8.22 26.81 -2.07
N GLY A 91 6.93 27.09 -2.16
CA GLY A 91 6.26 28.17 -1.45
C GLY A 91 6.37 28.02 0.06
N MET A 92 6.03 26.83 0.59
CA MET A 92 6.15 26.54 2.02
C MET A 92 7.58 26.68 2.54
N VAL A 93 8.59 26.20 1.80
CA VAL A 93 10.00 26.36 2.19
C VAL A 93 10.41 27.83 2.22
N ARG A 94 10.00 28.65 1.24
CA ARG A 94 10.28 30.10 1.24
C ARG A 94 9.60 30.79 2.43
N THR A 95 8.32 30.51 2.66
CA THR A 95 7.58 31.08 3.81
C THR A 95 8.25 30.72 5.14
N LEU A 96 8.74 29.47 5.29
CA LEU A 96 9.54 29.07 6.45
C LEU A 96 10.86 29.84 6.55
N GLN A 97 11.52 30.14 5.43
CA GLN A 97 12.77 30.89 5.45
C GLN A 97 12.56 32.36 5.83
N ASP A 98 11.46 32.96 5.34
CA ASP A 98 11.18 34.39 5.49
C ASP A 98 10.48 34.69 6.82
N ASN A 99 9.58 33.83 7.29
CA ASN A 99 8.71 34.10 8.44
C ASN A 99 9.07 33.26 9.70
N PHE A 100 10.13 32.45 9.64
CA PHE A 100 10.50 31.64 10.80
C PHE A 100 11.05 32.49 11.94
N GLN A 101 10.22 32.71 12.97
CA GLN A 101 10.61 33.34 14.21
C GLN A 101 10.49 32.33 15.36
N LEU A 102 11.64 31.82 15.82
CA LEU A 102 11.73 30.95 17.01
C LEU A 102 10.95 31.51 18.20
N SER A 103 10.94 32.85 18.36
CA SER A 103 10.23 33.53 19.41
C SER A 103 8.71 33.41 19.35
N GLU A 104 8.12 33.33 18.16
CA GLU A 104 6.66 33.13 18.02
C GLU A 104 6.24 31.69 18.30
N VAL A 105 7.01 30.74 17.82
CA VAL A 105 6.77 29.32 18.14
C VAL A 105 6.89 29.07 19.64
N GLN A 106 7.87 29.66 20.30
CA GLN A 106 8.00 29.59 21.76
C GLN A 106 6.81 30.20 22.48
N LYS A 107 6.30 31.36 22.04
CA LYS A 107 5.10 31.97 22.62
C LYS A 107 3.86 31.09 22.49
N ILE A 108 3.65 30.46 21.35
CA ILE A 108 2.51 29.53 21.12
C ILE A 108 2.62 28.32 22.02
N VAL A 109 3.81 27.75 22.13
CA VAL A 109 4.11 26.62 23.03
C VAL A 109 3.83 27.00 24.48
N ASP A 110 4.36 28.14 24.92
CA ASP A 110 4.15 28.64 26.28
C ASP A 110 2.66 28.90 26.59
N GLN A 111 1.92 29.51 25.68
CA GLN A 111 0.48 29.76 25.83
C GLN A 111 -0.31 28.44 25.84
N THR A 112 0.07 27.47 25.02
CA THR A 112 -0.60 26.17 24.95
C THR A 112 -0.33 25.36 26.21
N ILE A 113 0.89 25.36 26.73
CA ILE A 113 1.27 24.66 27.96
C ILE A 113 0.55 25.29 29.20
N ILE A 114 0.45 26.61 29.22
CA ILE A 114 -0.28 27.32 30.31
C ILE A 114 -1.76 26.94 30.30
N GLY A 115 -2.37 26.76 29.12
CA GLY A 115 -3.77 26.35 28.94
C GLY A 115 -4.07 24.88 29.25
N LEU A 116 -3.07 24.01 29.35
CA LEU A 116 -3.26 22.61 29.70
C LEU A 116 -3.58 22.42 31.19
N ALA A 117 -4.67 21.72 31.47
CA ALA A 117 -5.07 21.33 32.86
C ALA A 117 -4.21 20.15 33.36
N VAL A 118 -2.87 20.30 33.38
CA VAL A 118 -1.91 19.29 33.85
C VAL A 118 -1.10 19.82 35.02
N PRO A 119 -0.60 18.95 35.92
CA PRO A 119 0.26 19.36 37.04
C PRO A 119 1.49 20.16 36.62
N GLU A 120 1.90 21.14 37.42
CA GLU A 120 3.05 22.02 37.13
C GLU A 120 4.36 21.27 36.88
N SER A 121 4.57 20.12 37.54
CA SER A 121 5.73 19.26 37.33
C SER A 121 5.78 18.66 35.89
N ILE A 122 4.62 18.37 35.33
CA ILE A 122 4.52 17.86 33.97
C ILE A 122 4.66 19.00 32.95
N LYS A 123 4.10 20.18 33.25
CA LYS A 123 4.29 21.38 32.41
C LYS A 123 5.76 21.74 32.29
N GLY A 124 6.54 21.72 33.38
CA GLY A 124 7.99 21.98 33.34
C GLY A 124 8.76 20.98 32.47
N LEU A 125 8.45 19.69 32.56
CA LEU A 125 9.07 18.66 31.75
C LEU A 125 8.73 18.81 30.25
N ILE A 126 7.51 19.18 29.93
CA ILE A 126 7.08 19.44 28.56
C ILE A 126 7.76 20.70 28.03
N ASP A 127 7.82 21.77 28.82
CA ASP A 127 8.46 23.02 28.46
C ASP A 127 9.96 22.85 28.19
N ASP A 128 10.69 22.17 29.07
CA ASP A 128 12.10 21.86 28.91
C ASP A 128 12.36 20.96 27.68
N ALA A 129 11.54 19.92 27.51
CA ALA A 129 11.67 19.02 26.35
C ALA A 129 11.39 19.75 25.03
N LEU A 130 10.39 20.61 24.99
CA LEU A 130 10.03 21.39 23.80
C LEU A 130 11.09 22.47 23.52
N LYS A 131 11.47 23.29 24.50
CA LYS A 131 12.48 24.36 24.29
C LYS A 131 13.82 23.84 23.87
N ASN A 132 14.27 22.72 24.44
CA ASN A 132 15.58 22.15 24.12
C ASN A 132 15.61 21.42 22.77
N ASN A 133 14.45 20.95 22.26
CA ASN A 133 14.40 20.17 21.01
C ASN A 133 13.67 20.89 19.86
N LEU A 134 13.03 22.05 20.12
CA LEU A 134 12.20 22.71 19.11
C LEU A 134 12.99 23.09 17.87
N GLU A 135 14.18 23.64 18.04
CA GLU A 135 15.08 24.00 16.94
C GLU A 135 15.49 22.77 16.12
N SER A 136 15.84 21.68 16.78
CA SER A 136 16.21 20.42 16.13
C SER A 136 15.04 19.77 15.41
N VAL A 137 13.82 19.83 15.96
CA VAL A 137 12.59 19.33 15.35
C VAL A 137 12.25 20.10 14.07
N ILE A 138 12.39 21.44 14.12
CA ILE A 138 12.09 22.29 12.96
C ILE A 138 13.15 22.11 11.86
N VAL A 139 14.44 22.07 12.21
CA VAL A 139 15.51 21.76 11.24
C VAL A 139 15.26 20.40 10.62
N THR A 140 14.94 19.39 11.41
CA THR A 140 14.61 18.04 10.91
C THR A 140 13.38 18.05 10.00
N ALA A 141 12.32 18.79 10.33
CA ALA A 141 11.13 18.92 9.50
C ALA A 141 11.43 19.61 8.16
N LYS A 142 12.26 20.67 8.19
CA LYS A 142 12.73 21.36 6.98
C LYS A 142 13.57 20.44 6.11
N ASP A 143 14.54 19.73 6.69
CA ASP A 143 15.38 18.78 5.95
C ASP A 143 14.54 17.64 5.37
N PHE A 144 13.59 17.12 6.13
CA PHE A 144 12.63 16.13 5.66
C PHE A 144 11.79 16.65 4.48
N ALA A 145 11.25 17.88 4.56
CA ALA A 145 10.51 18.49 3.45
C ALA A 145 11.39 18.62 2.19
N VAL A 146 12.65 19.03 2.33
CA VAL A 146 13.60 19.10 1.22
C VAL A 146 13.92 17.72 0.65
N VAL A 147 14.09 16.70 1.49
CA VAL A 147 14.32 15.32 1.05
C VAL A 147 13.10 14.78 0.30
N VAL A 148 11.90 15.00 0.81
CA VAL A 148 10.64 14.60 0.13
C VAL A 148 10.52 15.30 -1.22
N LEU A 149 10.77 16.60 -1.30
CA LEU A 149 10.81 17.36 -2.56
C LEU A 149 11.78 16.77 -3.58
N LYS A 150 13.03 16.55 -3.17
CA LYS A 150 14.06 15.95 -4.03
C LYS A 150 13.65 14.56 -4.48
N SER A 151 13.05 13.76 -3.59
CA SER A 151 12.59 12.39 -3.91
C SER A 151 11.43 12.39 -4.92
N ILE A 152 10.51 13.34 -4.84
CA ILE A 152 9.41 13.51 -5.79
C ILE A 152 9.96 13.91 -7.18
N VAL A 153 10.94 14.80 -7.22
CA VAL A 153 11.52 15.29 -8.48
C VAL A 153 12.44 14.25 -9.13
N THR A 154 13.11 13.41 -8.36
CA THR A 154 13.99 12.35 -8.86
C THR A 154 13.20 11.04 -9.11
N LEU A 155 12.20 11.07 -9.99
CA LEU A 155 11.66 9.83 -10.57
C LEU A 155 12.79 9.08 -11.26
N SER A 156 13.30 8.05 -10.59
CA SER A 156 14.33 7.21 -11.17
C SER A 156 13.78 6.52 -12.42
N SER A 157 14.63 6.32 -13.42
CA SER A 157 14.29 5.52 -14.63
C SER A 157 13.72 4.14 -14.25
N GLN A 158 14.10 3.60 -13.10
CA GLN A 158 13.59 2.36 -12.53
C GLN A 158 12.09 2.42 -12.21
N PHE A 159 11.59 3.55 -11.69
CA PHE A 159 10.16 3.72 -11.41
C PHE A 159 9.34 3.79 -12.71
N ILE A 160 9.82 4.53 -13.69
CA ILE A 160 9.16 4.61 -15.01
C ILE A 160 9.09 3.23 -15.66
N PHE A 161 10.20 2.49 -15.63
CA PHE A 161 10.25 1.12 -16.14
C PHE A 161 9.30 0.18 -15.39
N PHE A 162 9.26 0.29 -14.04
CA PHE A 162 8.33 -0.45 -13.20
C PHE A 162 6.87 -0.18 -13.59
N VAL A 163 6.49 1.09 -13.79
CA VAL A 163 5.12 1.49 -14.17
C VAL A 163 4.77 0.96 -15.57
N ILE A 164 5.67 1.10 -16.54
CA ILE A 164 5.44 0.60 -17.91
C ILE A 164 5.24 -0.92 -17.88
N LEU A 165 6.09 -1.65 -17.15
CA LEU A 165 5.98 -3.09 -17.02
C LEU A 165 4.69 -3.51 -16.29
N ALA A 166 4.30 -2.76 -15.25
CA ALA A 166 3.06 -3.02 -14.53
C ALA A 166 1.83 -2.83 -15.43
N ILE A 167 1.78 -1.76 -16.21
CA ILE A 167 0.69 -1.49 -17.17
C ILE A 167 0.60 -2.59 -18.23
N PHE A 168 1.74 -2.94 -18.83
CA PHE A 168 1.83 -4.01 -19.82
C PHE A 168 1.34 -5.35 -19.25
N SER A 169 1.84 -5.73 -18.08
CA SER A 169 1.46 -6.97 -17.40
C SER A 169 -0.01 -7.00 -17.02
N LEU A 170 -0.56 -5.88 -16.55
CA LEU A 170 -1.97 -5.75 -16.19
C LEU A 170 -2.90 -6.03 -17.37
N TYR A 171 -2.56 -5.50 -18.56
CA TYR A 171 -3.32 -5.76 -19.79
C TYR A 171 -3.36 -7.26 -20.12
N TYR A 172 -2.22 -7.93 -20.06
CA TYR A 172 -2.15 -9.36 -20.33
C TYR A 172 -2.80 -10.22 -19.25
N PHE A 173 -2.75 -9.84 -18.00
CA PHE A 173 -3.48 -10.54 -16.94
C PHE A 173 -5.01 -10.47 -17.13
N TYR A 174 -5.56 -9.38 -17.67
CA TYR A 174 -6.96 -9.36 -18.05
C TYR A 174 -7.28 -10.27 -19.24
N ILE A 175 -6.43 -10.30 -20.25
CA ILE A 175 -6.68 -11.12 -21.45
C ILE A 175 -6.47 -12.60 -21.20
N ASP A 176 -5.30 -12.94 -20.67
CA ASP A 176 -4.80 -14.31 -20.60
C ASP A 176 -4.90 -14.92 -19.19
N GLY A 177 -5.29 -14.15 -18.19
CA GLY A 177 -5.31 -14.59 -16.79
C GLY A 177 -6.12 -15.86 -16.55
N ALA A 178 -7.29 -16.00 -17.18
CA ALA A 178 -8.07 -17.24 -17.10
C ALA A 178 -7.33 -18.45 -17.67
N SER A 179 -6.67 -18.30 -18.83
CA SER A 179 -5.85 -19.34 -19.45
C SER A 179 -4.63 -19.72 -18.59
N LEU A 180 -4.00 -18.72 -17.95
CA LEU A 180 -2.90 -18.96 -17.00
C LEU A 180 -3.36 -19.77 -15.79
N VAL A 181 -4.51 -19.42 -15.21
CA VAL A 181 -5.11 -20.19 -14.09
C VAL A 181 -5.40 -21.62 -14.51
N ASP A 182 -5.95 -21.85 -15.69
CA ASP A 182 -6.25 -23.21 -16.16
C ASP A 182 -4.95 -24.00 -16.43
N LYS A 183 -3.91 -23.38 -16.97
CA LYS A 183 -2.59 -24.02 -17.11
C LYS A 183 -1.99 -24.40 -15.74
N ILE A 184 -2.09 -23.52 -14.74
CA ILE A 184 -1.61 -23.81 -13.38
C ILE A 184 -2.37 -25.02 -12.79
N LYS A 185 -3.71 -25.09 -12.98
CA LYS A 185 -4.51 -26.22 -12.54
C LYS A 185 -4.09 -27.54 -13.22
N THR A 186 -3.80 -27.50 -14.52
CA THR A 186 -3.37 -28.71 -15.24
C THR A 186 -1.97 -29.17 -14.92
N LEU A 187 -1.08 -28.26 -14.55
CA LEU A 187 0.29 -28.58 -14.10
C LEU A 187 0.32 -29.05 -12.64
N SER A 188 -0.68 -28.67 -11.84
CA SER A 188 -0.75 -29.06 -10.43
C SER A 188 -1.07 -30.53 -10.28
N PRO A 189 -0.30 -31.30 -9.45
CA PRO A 189 -0.60 -32.71 -9.15
C PRO A 189 -1.80 -32.87 -8.20
N MET A 190 -2.46 -31.77 -7.80
CA MET A 190 -3.61 -31.78 -6.89
C MET A 190 -4.92 -31.97 -7.66
N ASN A 191 -5.92 -32.51 -6.96
CA ASN A 191 -7.27 -32.59 -7.53
C ASN A 191 -7.88 -31.19 -7.73
N ASN A 192 -8.89 -31.09 -8.60
CA ASN A 192 -9.53 -29.83 -8.94
C ASN A 192 -10.16 -29.12 -7.73
N HIS A 193 -10.60 -29.87 -6.72
CA HIS A 193 -11.19 -29.33 -5.50
C HIS A 193 -10.13 -28.55 -4.67
N LEU A 194 -8.97 -29.14 -4.44
CA LEU A 194 -7.87 -28.53 -3.69
C LEU A 194 -7.28 -27.31 -4.45
N ASN A 195 -7.09 -27.44 -5.76
CA ASN A 195 -6.72 -26.31 -6.61
C ASN A 195 -7.72 -25.16 -6.48
N GLY A 196 -9.02 -25.48 -6.47
CA GLY A 196 -10.09 -24.49 -6.29
C GLY A 196 -10.00 -23.76 -4.93
N ILE A 197 -9.72 -24.49 -3.84
CA ILE A 197 -9.53 -23.90 -2.50
C ILE A 197 -8.38 -22.89 -2.52
N LEU A 198 -7.21 -23.29 -3.01
CA LEU A 198 -6.02 -22.41 -3.05
C LEU A 198 -6.23 -21.16 -3.89
N LEU A 199 -6.77 -21.32 -5.10
CA LEU A 199 -7.03 -20.18 -5.98
C LEU A 199 -8.08 -19.23 -5.40
N LYS A 200 -9.12 -19.77 -4.78
CA LYS A 200 -10.15 -18.99 -4.12
C LYS A 200 -9.59 -18.23 -2.92
N GLN A 201 -8.73 -18.90 -2.11
CA GLN A 201 -8.05 -18.26 -0.98
C GLN A 201 -7.14 -17.11 -1.45
N PHE A 202 -6.31 -17.36 -2.44
CA PHE A 202 -5.42 -16.34 -3.02
C PHE A 202 -6.21 -15.14 -3.56
N SER A 203 -7.28 -15.40 -4.34
CA SER A 203 -8.14 -14.34 -4.88
C SER A 203 -8.84 -13.56 -3.77
N GLY A 204 -9.40 -14.25 -2.77
CA GLY A 204 -10.07 -13.61 -1.65
C GLY A 204 -9.15 -12.69 -0.83
N LEU A 205 -7.93 -13.16 -0.55
CA LEU A 205 -6.92 -12.36 0.12
C LEU A 205 -6.51 -11.14 -0.71
N SER A 206 -6.29 -11.34 -2.01
CA SER A 206 -5.92 -10.25 -2.92
C SER A 206 -6.98 -9.15 -2.94
N VAL A 207 -8.26 -9.53 -3.11
CA VAL A 207 -9.40 -8.59 -3.11
C VAL A 207 -9.53 -7.88 -1.76
N THR A 208 -9.39 -8.62 -0.66
CA THR A 208 -9.53 -8.04 0.69
C THR A 208 -8.40 -7.07 1.01
N LEU A 209 -7.15 -7.45 0.76
CA LEU A 209 -5.98 -6.63 1.08
C LEU A 209 -5.90 -5.39 0.18
N VAL A 210 -5.91 -5.57 -1.14
CA VAL A 210 -5.78 -4.45 -2.09
C VAL A 210 -7.01 -3.57 -2.06
N GLY A 211 -8.20 -4.17 -2.04
CA GLY A 211 -9.46 -3.43 -2.00
C GLY A 211 -9.62 -2.61 -0.71
N SER A 212 -9.25 -3.18 0.45
CA SER A 212 -9.32 -2.43 1.72
C SER A 212 -8.35 -1.26 1.74
N VAL A 213 -7.10 -1.47 1.32
CA VAL A 213 -6.10 -0.38 1.27
C VAL A 213 -6.59 0.73 0.34
N PHE A 214 -7.08 0.40 -0.84
CA PHE A 214 -7.59 1.40 -1.78
C PHE A 214 -8.75 2.22 -1.21
N ILE A 215 -9.78 1.55 -0.64
CA ILE A 215 -10.94 2.23 -0.06
C ILE A 215 -10.53 3.12 1.11
N VAL A 216 -9.70 2.59 2.01
CA VAL A 216 -9.22 3.33 3.20
C VAL A 216 -8.40 4.54 2.77
N SER A 217 -7.48 4.39 1.81
CA SER A 217 -6.63 5.49 1.32
C SER A 217 -7.46 6.63 0.70
N VAL A 218 -8.47 6.30 -0.10
CA VAL A 218 -9.37 7.31 -0.66
C VAL A 218 -10.16 8.02 0.45
N LEU A 219 -10.68 7.28 1.44
CA LEU A 219 -11.39 7.88 2.58
C LEU A 219 -10.49 8.80 3.41
N GLN A 220 -9.25 8.37 3.69
CA GLN A 220 -8.27 9.21 4.39
C GLN A 220 -7.98 10.50 3.62
N GLY A 221 -7.77 10.39 2.30
CA GLY A 221 -7.56 11.56 1.44
C GLY A 221 -8.73 12.53 1.43
N LEU A 222 -9.97 12.02 1.36
CA LEU A 222 -11.19 12.84 1.38
C LEU A 222 -11.36 13.54 2.73
N VAL A 223 -11.22 12.82 3.82
CA VAL A 223 -11.34 13.39 5.19
C VAL A 223 -10.27 14.43 5.43
N PHE A 224 -9.04 14.17 5.02
CA PHE A 224 -7.95 15.13 5.16
C PHE A 224 -8.14 16.37 4.28
N ALA A 225 -8.62 16.22 3.03
CA ALA A 225 -8.96 17.34 2.16
C ALA A 225 -10.03 18.25 2.80
N ILE A 226 -11.04 17.68 3.49
CA ILE A 226 -12.03 18.47 4.23
C ILE A 226 -11.33 19.28 5.34
N GLY A 227 -10.44 18.70 6.10
CA GLY A 227 -9.67 19.43 7.14
C GLY A 227 -8.85 20.57 6.54
N VAL A 228 -8.15 20.31 5.44
CA VAL A 228 -7.32 21.31 4.74
C VAL A 228 -8.20 22.41 4.12
N SER A 229 -9.42 22.11 3.69
CA SER A 229 -10.34 23.12 3.14
C SER A 229 -10.83 24.15 4.18
N LEU A 230 -10.62 23.89 5.48
CA LEU A 230 -10.96 24.83 6.57
C LEU A 230 -9.84 25.83 6.83
N ILE A 231 -8.71 25.70 6.18
CA ILE A 231 -7.55 26.56 6.27
C ILE A 231 -7.17 27.05 4.85
N ASP A 232 -6.42 28.12 4.74
CA ASP A 232 -6.02 28.70 3.43
C ASP A 232 -4.90 27.90 2.76
N MET A 233 -5.13 26.57 2.57
CA MET A 233 -4.20 25.66 1.92
C MET A 233 -4.89 24.85 0.82
N PRO A 234 -4.19 24.36 -0.22
CA PRO A 234 -4.79 23.64 -1.35
C PRO A 234 -5.31 22.25 -0.94
N PRO A 235 -6.64 22.08 -0.74
CA PRO A 235 -7.20 20.85 -0.19
C PRO A 235 -7.06 19.67 -1.14
N LEU A 236 -7.12 19.90 -2.46
CA LEU A 236 -6.96 18.83 -3.44
C LEU A 236 -5.54 18.26 -3.42
N PHE A 237 -4.52 19.12 -3.28
CA PHE A 237 -3.12 18.67 -3.20
C PHE A 237 -2.88 17.80 -1.99
N PHE A 238 -3.22 18.29 -0.80
CA PHE A 238 -3.00 17.54 0.44
C PHE A 238 -3.90 16.31 0.56
N GLY A 239 -5.13 16.36 0.05
CA GLY A 239 -6.04 15.21 0.00
C GLY A 239 -5.50 14.09 -0.90
N VAL A 240 -5.00 14.43 -2.09
CA VAL A 240 -4.36 13.46 -2.99
C VAL A 240 -3.06 12.93 -2.40
N ALA A 241 -2.25 13.78 -1.77
CA ALA A 241 -1.04 13.37 -1.08
C ALA A 241 -1.37 12.35 0.03
N MET A 242 -2.40 12.64 0.83
CA MET A 242 -2.86 11.76 1.92
C MET A 242 -3.40 10.44 1.37
N ALA A 243 -4.17 10.46 0.27
CA ALA A 243 -4.67 9.25 -0.37
C ALA A 243 -3.55 8.38 -0.90
N LEU A 244 -2.54 8.94 -1.56
CA LEU A 244 -1.39 8.18 -2.04
C LEU A 244 -0.50 7.67 -0.90
N ALA A 245 -0.26 8.50 0.12
CA ALA A 245 0.49 8.08 1.31
C ALA A 245 -0.25 6.96 2.07
N GLY A 246 -1.58 6.97 2.11
CA GLY A 246 -2.43 5.96 2.75
C GLY A 246 -2.26 4.53 2.21
N PHE A 247 -1.62 4.36 1.04
CA PHE A 247 -1.18 3.03 0.57
C PHE A 247 -0.10 2.42 1.47
N ILE A 248 0.61 3.24 2.27
CA ILE A 248 1.57 2.79 3.28
C ILE A 248 0.86 2.81 4.64
N PRO A 249 0.41 1.66 5.17
CA PRO A 249 -0.32 1.64 6.44
C PRO A 249 0.54 2.16 7.58
N ILE A 250 -0.13 2.79 8.55
CA ILE A 250 0.44 3.36 9.78
C ILE A 250 1.31 4.60 9.49
N LEU A 251 2.31 4.49 8.62
CA LEU A 251 3.28 5.56 8.38
C LEU A 251 2.82 6.57 7.32
N GLY A 252 2.00 6.13 6.36
CA GLY A 252 1.68 6.96 5.19
C GLY A 252 1.01 8.28 5.54
N GLY A 253 -0.03 8.24 6.35
CA GLY A 253 -0.72 9.45 6.80
C GLY A 253 0.20 10.40 7.57
N LEU A 254 1.05 9.86 8.45
CA LEU A 254 2.02 10.62 9.23
C LEU A 254 2.96 11.45 8.34
N LEU A 255 3.39 10.89 7.20
CA LEU A 255 4.28 11.56 6.25
C LEU A 255 3.66 12.83 5.62
N VAL A 256 2.34 12.97 5.68
CA VAL A 256 1.63 14.13 5.11
C VAL A 256 1.19 15.11 6.19
N TRP A 257 0.43 14.63 7.21
CA TRP A 257 -0.12 15.54 8.19
C TRP A 257 0.94 16.07 9.17
N LEU A 258 1.95 15.29 9.55
CA LEU A 258 2.95 15.75 10.53
C LEU A 258 3.80 16.91 10.01
N PRO A 259 4.40 16.87 8.81
CA PRO A 259 5.12 18.01 8.25
C PRO A 259 4.24 19.25 8.10
N LEU A 260 2.96 19.09 7.73
CA LEU A 260 2.03 20.21 7.58
C LEU A 260 1.70 20.85 8.94
N VAL A 261 1.49 20.05 9.99
CA VAL A 261 1.28 20.55 11.36
C VAL A 261 2.51 21.32 11.83
N LEU A 262 3.71 20.77 11.64
CA LEU A 262 4.96 21.43 12.03
C LEU A 262 5.17 22.75 11.26
N TYR A 263 4.84 22.75 9.96
CA TYR A 263 4.89 23.98 9.14
C TYR A 263 3.97 25.06 9.68
N LEU A 264 2.68 24.72 9.98
CA LEU A 264 1.70 25.69 10.47
C LEU A 264 2.10 26.25 11.85
N PHE A 265 2.64 25.42 12.74
CA PHE A 265 3.21 25.92 13.99
C PHE A 265 4.41 26.85 13.75
N ALA A 266 5.27 26.53 12.80
CA ALA A 266 6.47 27.33 12.51
C ALA A 266 6.16 28.73 11.94
N ILE A 267 5.00 28.90 11.29
CA ILE A 267 4.56 30.23 10.76
C ILE A 267 3.58 30.94 11.71
N GLY A 268 3.38 30.42 12.95
CA GLY A 268 2.50 31.07 13.93
C GLY A 268 1.02 30.74 13.81
N GLU A 269 0.62 29.85 12.88
CA GLU A 269 -0.77 29.45 12.67
C GLU A 269 -1.21 28.26 13.53
N GLY A 270 -1.07 28.37 14.83
CA GLY A 270 -1.33 27.28 15.79
C GLY A 270 -2.77 26.75 15.73
N ALA A 271 -3.79 27.61 15.53
CA ALA A 271 -5.18 27.17 15.39
C ALA A 271 -5.36 26.25 14.18
N ASN A 272 -4.78 26.60 13.04
CA ASN A 272 -4.81 25.79 11.83
C ASN A 272 -4.03 24.49 11.99
N ALA A 273 -2.90 24.51 12.71
CA ALA A 273 -2.15 23.33 13.06
C ALA A 273 -2.98 22.32 13.87
N PHE A 274 -3.78 22.76 14.83
CA PHE A 274 -4.68 21.88 15.60
C PHE A 274 -5.80 21.30 14.74
N ILE A 275 -6.34 22.06 13.77
CA ILE A 275 -7.31 21.53 12.81
C ILE A 275 -6.70 20.39 12.01
N ILE A 276 -5.50 20.59 11.44
CA ILE A 276 -4.81 19.57 10.64
C ILE A 276 -4.41 18.36 11.51
N LEU A 277 -3.96 18.58 12.74
CA LEU A 277 -3.68 17.50 13.69
C LEU A 277 -4.95 16.66 13.96
N PHE A 278 -6.08 17.29 14.17
CA PHE A 278 -7.35 16.61 14.39
C PHE A 278 -7.79 15.78 13.18
N PHE A 279 -7.80 16.37 11.99
CA PHE A 279 -8.20 15.66 10.76
C PHE A 279 -7.17 14.60 10.35
N GLY A 280 -5.87 14.86 10.51
CA GLY A 280 -4.80 13.95 10.12
C GLY A 280 -4.60 12.81 11.11
N ALA A 281 -4.33 13.13 12.38
CA ALA A 281 -4.00 12.11 13.39
C ALA A 281 -5.25 11.43 13.97
N VAL A 282 -6.31 12.20 14.31
CA VAL A 282 -7.49 11.65 14.97
C VAL A 282 -8.43 11.01 13.95
N LEU A 283 -8.89 11.76 12.95
CA LEU A 283 -9.88 11.24 12.01
C LEU A 283 -9.26 10.29 10.98
N ALA A 284 -8.26 10.72 10.24
CA ALA A 284 -7.66 9.90 9.19
C ALA A 284 -6.77 8.79 9.76
N GLY A 285 -5.92 9.09 10.75
CA GLY A 285 -5.01 8.12 11.35
C GLY A 285 -5.73 7.17 12.33
N THR A 286 -6.42 7.70 13.33
CA THR A 286 -6.97 6.85 14.41
C THR A 286 -8.33 6.28 14.04
N LEU A 287 -9.29 7.11 13.63
CA LEU A 287 -10.67 6.67 13.40
C LEU A 287 -10.77 5.77 12.16
N ILE A 288 -10.19 6.18 11.05
CA ILE A 288 -10.25 5.39 9.82
C ILE A 288 -9.42 4.11 9.95
N ASP A 289 -8.17 4.19 10.43
CA ASP A 289 -7.29 3.02 10.50
C ASP A 289 -7.71 1.99 11.54
N ASN A 290 -8.16 2.43 12.73
CA ASN A 290 -8.47 1.50 13.81
C ASN A 290 -9.94 1.04 13.83
N PHE A 291 -10.87 1.81 13.26
CA PHE A 291 -12.31 1.47 13.29
C PHE A 291 -12.86 1.14 11.89
N LEU A 292 -12.63 1.98 10.88
CA LEU A 292 -13.20 1.74 9.55
C LEU A 292 -12.46 0.64 8.79
N ARG A 293 -11.13 0.59 8.87
CA ARG A 293 -10.33 -0.43 8.17
C ARG A 293 -10.76 -1.85 8.53
N PRO A 294 -10.89 -2.25 9.82
CA PRO A 294 -11.39 -3.59 10.18
C PRO A 294 -12.79 -3.88 9.63
N VAL A 295 -13.69 -2.90 9.66
CA VAL A 295 -15.06 -3.06 9.11
C VAL A 295 -15.02 -3.28 7.61
N ILE A 296 -14.19 -2.54 6.88
CA ILE A 296 -14.02 -2.68 5.43
C ILE A 296 -13.43 -4.07 5.11
N ILE A 297 -12.39 -4.49 5.83
CA ILE A 297 -11.78 -5.81 5.69
C ILE A 297 -12.83 -6.91 5.91
N GLN A 298 -13.58 -6.86 7.01
CA GLN A 298 -14.63 -7.84 7.30
C GLN A 298 -15.71 -7.88 6.22
N LYS A 299 -16.16 -6.73 5.71
CA LYS A 299 -17.15 -6.67 4.62
C LYS A 299 -16.62 -7.25 3.30
N LEU A 300 -15.35 -7.04 2.99
CA LEU A 300 -14.73 -7.62 1.80
C LEU A 300 -14.52 -9.13 1.96
N ALA A 301 -14.01 -9.57 3.11
CA ALA A 301 -13.79 -10.98 3.43
C ALA A 301 -15.10 -11.79 3.46
N SER A 302 -16.16 -11.25 4.05
CA SER A 302 -17.47 -11.93 4.13
C SER A 302 -18.09 -12.18 2.76
N LYS A 303 -17.90 -11.29 1.79
CA LYS A 303 -18.32 -11.51 0.39
C LYS A 303 -17.62 -12.68 -0.29
N MET A 304 -16.45 -13.05 0.20
CA MET A 304 -15.63 -14.10 -0.40
C MET A 304 -15.82 -15.47 0.28
N ASN A 305 -16.69 -15.58 1.31
CA ASN A 305 -17.00 -16.82 2.04
C ASN A 305 -15.75 -17.54 2.56
N HIS A 306 -14.83 -16.82 3.20
CA HIS A 306 -13.56 -17.37 3.70
C HIS A 306 -13.47 -17.24 5.21
N SER A 307 -13.17 -18.36 5.88
CA SER A 307 -12.54 -18.36 7.20
C SER A 307 -11.11 -17.83 7.00
N SER A 308 -10.83 -16.72 7.60
CA SER A 308 -9.61 -15.96 7.31
C SER A 308 -8.40 -16.60 7.99
N ALA A 309 -7.45 -17.09 7.20
CA ALA A 309 -6.09 -17.34 7.70
C ALA A 309 -5.44 -16.07 8.31
N LEU A 310 -6.09 -14.91 8.16
CA LEU A 310 -5.75 -13.62 8.79
C LEU A 310 -6.28 -13.46 10.22
N ASP A 311 -7.00 -14.46 10.77
CA ASP A 311 -7.53 -14.41 12.15
C ASP A 311 -6.41 -14.46 13.21
N HIS A 312 -5.20 -14.88 12.82
CA HIS A 312 -4.02 -14.84 13.68
C HIS A 312 -3.28 -13.50 13.54
N THR A 313 -3.68 -12.52 14.34
CA THR A 313 -3.11 -11.15 14.32
C THR A 313 -1.57 -11.14 14.37
N LEU A 314 -0.97 -12.00 15.21
CA LEU A 314 0.50 -12.10 15.32
C LEU A 314 1.14 -12.51 13.99
N VAL A 315 0.60 -13.53 13.32
CA VAL A 315 1.13 -14.03 12.04
C VAL A 315 0.99 -12.96 10.96
N THR A 316 -0.16 -12.27 10.95
CA THR A 316 -0.41 -11.19 9.98
C THR A 316 0.57 -10.03 10.17
N VAL A 317 0.78 -9.58 11.41
CA VAL A 317 1.72 -8.48 11.70
C VAL A 317 3.15 -8.88 11.36
N LEU A 318 3.62 -10.05 11.82
CA LEU A 318 4.99 -10.52 11.57
C LEU A 318 5.24 -10.75 10.08
N SER A 319 4.30 -11.35 9.36
CA SER A 319 4.43 -11.58 7.92
C SER A 319 4.42 -10.28 7.13
N THR A 320 3.64 -9.29 7.56
CA THR A 320 3.64 -7.95 6.96
C THR A 320 4.99 -7.27 7.15
N LEU A 321 5.55 -7.28 8.37
CA LEU A 321 6.85 -6.70 8.67
C LEU A 321 7.98 -7.42 7.90
N ALA A 322 7.99 -8.74 7.92
CA ALA A 322 8.95 -9.53 7.15
C ALA A 322 8.83 -9.27 5.65
N GLY A 323 7.60 -9.15 5.14
CA GLY A 323 7.32 -8.79 3.76
C GLY A 323 7.90 -7.43 3.39
N ILE A 324 7.68 -6.40 4.22
CA ILE A 324 8.22 -5.05 3.99
C ILE A 324 9.75 -5.06 3.97
N ILE A 325 10.39 -5.78 4.88
CA ILE A 325 11.85 -5.90 4.91
C ILE A 325 12.38 -6.55 3.63
N GLN A 326 11.72 -7.61 3.14
CA GLN A 326 12.19 -8.40 2.00
C GLN A 326 11.82 -7.79 0.63
N PHE A 327 10.63 -7.22 0.50
CA PHE A 327 10.04 -6.78 -0.76
C PHE A 327 9.68 -5.29 -0.80
N GLY A 328 10.09 -4.51 0.22
CA GLY A 328 9.70 -3.11 0.35
C GLY A 328 8.19 -2.94 0.52
N ILE A 329 7.64 -1.84 -0.01
CA ILE A 329 6.21 -1.48 0.15
C ILE A 329 5.28 -2.61 -0.34
N LEU A 330 5.63 -3.31 -1.42
CA LEU A 330 4.83 -4.43 -1.92
C LEU A 330 4.76 -5.62 -0.96
N GLY A 331 5.75 -5.76 -0.10
CA GLY A 331 5.78 -6.79 0.95
C GLY A 331 4.62 -6.71 1.92
N LEU A 332 3.98 -5.55 2.02
CA LEU A 332 2.74 -5.35 2.75
C LEU A 332 1.59 -6.27 2.28
N PHE A 333 1.55 -6.57 1.00
CA PHE A 333 0.59 -7.49 0.40
C PHE A 333 1.18 -8.91 0.30
N ILE A 334 2.46 -9.01 -0.12
CA ILE A 334 3.14 -10.28 -0.35
C ILE A 334 3.25 -11.07 0.95
N GLY A 335 3.66 -10.44 2.04
CA GLY A 335 3.88 -11.10 3.33
C GLY A 335 2.64 -11.83 3.86
N PRO A 336 1.52 -11.13 4.09
CA PRO A 336 0.27 -11.75 4.53
C PRO A 336 -0.26 -12.82 3.57
N ILE A 337 -0.13 -12.62 2.24
CA ILE A 337 -0.56 -13.60 1.25
C ILE A 337 0.26 -14.89 1.37
N ILE A 338 1.60 -14.79 1.47
CA ILE A 338 2.48 -15.96 1.64
C ILE A 338 2.12 -16.71 2.93
N ALA A 339 1.97 -15.99 4.05
CA ALA A 339 1.64 -16.60 5.33
C ALA A 339 0.28 -17.30 5.29
N ALA A 340 -0.73 -16.67 4.75
CA ALA A 340 -2.06 -17.24 4.64
C ALA A 340 -2.12 -18.44 3.69
N MET A 341 -1.38 -18.38 2.57
CA MET A 341 -1.26 -19.54 1.66
C MET A 341 -0.54 -20.71 2.32
N ALA A 342 0.51 -20.46 3.11
CA ALA A 342 1.20 -21.48 3.89
C ALA A 342 0.26 -22.15 4.92
N ILE A 343 -0.51 -21.35 5.69
CA ILE A 343 -1.50 -21.89 6.64
C ILE A 343 -2.52 -22.77 5.89
N THR A 344 -3.06 -22.28 4.77
CA THR A 344 -4.01 -23.04 3.95
C THR A 344 -3.41 -24.38 3.46
N MET A 345 -2.13 -24.39 3.10
CA MET A 345 -1.43 -25.63 2.72
C MET A 345 -1.28 -26.60 3.89
N PHE A 346 -1.00 -26.09 5.11
CA PHE A 346 -0.97 -26.94 6.32
C PHE A 346 -2.36 -27.52 6.62
N ASP A 347 -3.43 -26.74 6.49
CA ASP A 347 -4.80 -27.21 6.70
C ASP A 347 -5.18 -28.33 5.70
N ILE A 348 -4.85 -28.13 4.43
CA ILE A 348 -5.04 -29.15 3.38
C ILE A 348 -4.26 -30.44 3.70
N TYR A 349 -3.01 -30.28 4.15
CA TYR A 349 -2.18 -31.41 4.55
C TYR A 349 -2.82 -32.19 5.71
N GLN A 350 -3.26 -31.50 6.76
CA GLN A 350 -3.93 -32.11 7.91
C GLN A 350 -5.21 -32.87 7.49
N ILE A 351 -6.06 -32.26 6.65
CA ILE A 351 -7.29 -32.89 6.17
C ILE A 351 -6.96 -34.19 5.42
N LYS A 352 -5.98 -34.16 4.52
CA LYS A 352 -5.57 -35.31 3.70
C LYS A 352 -5.01 -36.47 4.50
N TYR A 353 -4.24 -36.19 5.56
CA TYR A 353 -3.56 -37.22 6.32
C TYR A 353 -4.34 -37.69 7.54
N ARG A 354 -5.22 -36.89 8.16
CA ARG A 354 -6.16 -37.35 9.19
C ARG A 354 -7.15 -38.39 8.65
N GLN A 355 -7.61 -38.23 7.41
CA GLN A 355 -8.51 -39.20 6.76
C GLN A 355 -7.83 -40.53 6.42
N LYS A 356 -6.49 -40.62 6.45
CA LYS A 356 -5.75 -41.87 6.26
C LYS A 356 -5.50 -42.66 7.57
N SER A 357 -5.70 -42.05 8.73
CA SER A 357 -5.45 -42.64 10.05
C SER A 357 -6.73 -43.09 10.78
N GLN A 358 -7.90 -42.91 10.18
CA GLN A 358 -9.19 -43.51 10.51
C GLN A 358 -9.56 -44.58 9.47
#